data_ac2612014c78944e8a6ffcb891958eae
#
_entry.id   ac2612014c78944e8a6ffcb891958eae
#
_cell.length_a   1.000
_cell.length_b   1.000
_cell.length_c   1.000
_cell.angle_alpha   90.00
_cell.angle_beta   90.00
_cell.angle_gamma   90.00
#
_symmetry.space_group_name_H-M   'P 1'
#
loop_
_entity.id
_entity.type
_entity.pdbx_description
1 polymer ?
#
loop_
_entity_poly.entity_id
_entity_poly.type
_entity_poly.pdbx_seq_one_letter_code
_entity_poly.pdbx_strand_id
1 'polypeptide(L)'
;MARLEPEPPAASSMESESEEPEHPLDGLLSKHDELVRKEPQIAANIGEQLKHMDLESLPLTVRRRIRDVAARHKPANVVEVGAGIGHLSAWLFDLWQDEEFRPDRYAMVEAGGKFGIILTRLMRRYEASKWADVVVAEWLDVVANVNAWNAAFATTPDIAALEAPPIPHPIDLCIVDVGWKRQVECVMAAIPLLSNNGLLLTNEPDVPTGDLASLEGDEASSEEAKVAAFNEWITLVKMLNDTHNVGFVPMFGGTLVGIQRKG
;
A
#
# COMPACT_ATOMS: atom_id res chain seq x y z
N MET A 1 18.70 -67.86 -36.73
CA MET A 1 19.12 -66.50 -37.09
C MET A 1 18.05 -65.52 -36.62
N ALA A 2 18.26 -64.95 -35.40
CA ALA A 2 17.37 -63.97 -34.84
C ALA A 2 17.94 -62.56 -35.19
N ARG A 3 17.13 -61.73 -35.83
CA ARG A 3 17.47 -60.33 -36.08
C ARG A 3 17.27 -59.53 -34.79
N LEU A 4 18.29 -58.90 -34.33
CA LEU A 4 18.27 -57.85 -33.29
C LEU A 4 17.80 -56.54 -33.98
N GLU A 5 16.72 -55.97 -33.49
CA GLU A 5 16.30 -54.61 -33.81
C GLU A 5 17.11 -53.61 -32.93
N PRO A 6 17.53 -52.47 -33.50
CA PRO A 6 18.25 -51.48 -32.71
C PRO A 6 17.28 -50.67 -31.84
N GLU A 7 17.65 -50.45 -30.59
CA GLU A 7 16.99 -49.53 -29.66
C GLU A 7 17.02 -48.08 -30.19
N PRO A 8 15.97 -47.30 -29.97
CA PRO A 8 15.94 -45.86 -30.30
C PRO A 8 16.83 -45.08 -29.30
N PRO A 9 17.50 -44.01 -29.74
CA PRO A 9 18.31 -43.18 -28.86
C PRO A 9 17.45 -42.43 -27.86
N ALA A 10 17.87 -42.42 -26.58
CA ALA A 10 17.28 -41.67 -25.51
C ALA A 10 17.38 -40.17 -25.84
N ALA A 11 16.23 -39.52 -25.98
CA ALA A 11 16.11 -38.06 -26.07
C ALA A 11 16.36 -37.45 -24.70
N SER A 12 17.55 -36.96 -24.45
CA SER A 12 17.85 -36.04 -23.37
C SER A 12 17.65 -34.63 -23.89
N SER A 13 16.47 -34.09 -23.69
CA SER A 13 16.26 -32.64 -23.72
C SER A 13 15.94 -32.19 -22.30
N MET A 14 16.98 -31.95 -21.51
CA MET A 14 16.91 -31.01 -20.39
C MET A 14 16.85 -29.62 -21.03
N GLU A 15 15.64 -29.12 -21.23
CA GLU A 15 15.42 -27.68 -21.37
C GLU A 15 15.79 -27.08 -20.00
N SER A 16 16.89 -26.35 -19.97
CA SER A 16 17.20 -25.47 -18.85
C SER A 16 16.13 -24.38 -18.84
N GLU A 17 15.15 -24.49 -17.97
CA GLU A 17 14.35 -23.34 -17.58
C GLU A 17 15.32 -22.24 -17.17
N SER A 18 15.42 -21.20 -18.00
CA SER A 18 16.11 -19.99 -17.64
C SER A 18 15.32 -19.37 -16.50
N GLU A 19 15.77 -19.50 -15.26
CA GLU A 19 15.24 -18.76 -14.14
C GLU A 19 15.32 -17.28 -14.49
N GLU A 20 14.17 -16.65 -14.76
CA GLU A 20 14.10 -15.20 -14.88
C GLU A 20 14.63 -14.62 -13.57
N PRO A 21 15.46 -13.55 -13.62
CA PRO A 21 16.00 -12.96 -12.42
C PRO A 21 14.83 -12.50 -11.52
N GLU A 22 14.83 -12.98 -10.28
CA GLU A 22 13.79 -12.66 -9.28
C GLU A 22 13.73 -11.14 -9.09
N HIS A 23 12.51 -10.56 -9.12
CA HIS A 23 12.35 -9.12 -8.92
C HIS A 23 12.77 -8.72 -7.50
N PRO A 24 13.50 -7.58 -7.30
CA PRO A 24 14.03 -7.19 -6.00
C PRO A 24 13.02 -7.13 -4.86
N LEU A 25 11.73 -6.94 -5.16
CA LEU A 25 10.65 -6.87 -4.17
C LEU A 25 9.92 -8.21 -3.96
N ASP A 26 10.17 -9.26 -4.73
CA ASP A 26 9.40 -10.50 -4.66
C ASP A 26 9.41 -11.13 -3.27
N GLY A 27 10.58 -11.22 -2.64
CA GLY A 27 10.71 -11.71 -1.28
C GLY A 27 9.94 -10.84 -0.26
N LEU A 28 10.03 -9.51 -0.39
CA LEU A 28 9.38 -8.56 0.51
C LEU A 28 7.86 -8.56 0.35
N LEU A 29 7.37 -8.60 -0.89
CA LEU A 29 5.95 -8.58 -1.22
C LEU A 29 5.29 -9.96 -1.12
N SER A 30 6.04 -11.00 -0.80
CA SER A 30 5.53 -12.35 -0.67
C SER A 30 4.58 -12.51 0.52
N LYS A 31 3.89 -13.63 0.55
CA LYS A 31 3.01 -14.07 1.63
C LYS A 31 3.82 -14.45 2.88
N HIS A 32 3.33 -14.10 4.06
CA HIS A 32 3.92 -14.55 5.31
C HIS A 32 3.21 -15.82 5.79
N ASP A 33 3.90 -16.95 5.75
CA ASP A 33 3.28 -18.27 5.96
C ASP A 33 2.91 -18.55 7.42
N GLU A 34 3.60 -17.93 8.38
CA GLU A 34 3.36 -18.14 9.81
C GLU A 34 2.17 -17.32 10.35
N LEU A 35 1.73 -16.28 9.63
CA LEU A 35 0.64 -15.45 10.09
C LEU A 35 -0.74 -16.09 9.85
N VAL A 36 -1.62 -15.99 10.83
CA VAL A 36 -3.00 -16.46 10.75
C VAL A 36 -3.73 -15.83 9.59
N ARG A 37 -4.39 -16.65 8.76
CA ARG A 37 -5.11 -16.17 7.55
C ARG A 37 -6.55 -15.71 7.83
N LYS A 38 -7.06 -15.94 9.05
CA LYS A 38 -8.40 -15.51 9.44
C LYS A 38 -8.45 -13.99 9.59
N GLU A 39 -9.56 -13.42 9.14
CA GLU A 39 -9.81 -11.99 9.33
C GLU A 39 -10.01 -11.67 10.83
N PRO A 40 -9.35 -10.62 11.37
CA PRO A 40 -9.59 -10.16 12.73
C PRO A 40 -11.06 -9.76 12.92
N GLN A 41 -11.64 -10.09 14.07
CA GLN A 41 -13.08 -9.84 14.33
C GLN A 41 -13.45 -8.36 14.21
N ILE A 42 -12.57 -7.46 14.64
CA ILE A 42 -12.83 -6.01 14.55
C ILE A 42 -12.83 -5.57 13.09
N ALA A 43 -11.88 -6.06 12.26
CA ALA A 43 -11.83 -5.78 10.83
C ALA A 43 -13.10 -6.29 10.12
N ALA A 44 -13.53 -7.53 10.41
CA ALA A 44 -14.75 -8.09 9.87
C ALA A 44 -16.00 -7.24 10.21
N ASN A 45 -16.10 -6.77 11.45
CA ASN A 45 -17.20 -5.88 11.85
C ASN A 45 -17.17 -4.53 11.12
N ILE A 46 -15.98 -3.98 10.86
CA ILE A 46 -15.81 -2.75 10.07
C ILE A 46 -16.22 -3.03 8.61
N GLY A 47 -15.84 -4.17 8.05
CA GLY A 47 -16.24 -4.57 6.71
C GLY A 47 -17.76 -4.63 6.52
N GLU A 48 -18.51 -5.12 7.51
CA GLU A 48 -19.97 -5.09 7.47
C GLU A 48 -20.53 -3.64 7.54
N GLN A 49 -19.90 -2.76 8.32
CA GLN A 49 -20.29 -1.35 8.36
C GLN A 49 -20.06 -0.66 7.02
N LEU A 50 -18.93 -0.90 6.36
CA LEU A 50 -18.64 -0.35 5.03
C LEU A 50 -19.70 -0.76 4.01
N LYS A 51 -20.11 -2.03 4.00
CA LYS A 51 -21.20 -2.50 3.13
C LYS A 51 -22.51 -1.77 3.38
N HIS A 52 -22.86 -1.53 4.66
CA HIS A 52 -24.08 -0.78 5.00
C HIS A 52 -24.00 0.70 4.62
N MET A 53 -22.80 1.25 4.52
CA MET A 53 -22.56 2.65 4.13
C MET A 53 -22.33 2.80 2.63
N ASP A 54 -22.37 1.72 1.86
CA ASP A 54 -22.03 1.68 0.43
C ASP A 54 -20.64 2.29 0.15
N LEU A 55 -19.68 1.93 1.00
CA LEU A 55 -18.29 2.35 0.88
C LEU A 55 -17.40 1.19 0.44
N GLU A 56 -16.52 1.49 -0.49
CA GLU A 56 -15.51 0.56 -0.98
C GLU A 56 -14.38 0.41 0.04
N SER A 57 -13.69 -0.71 0.00
CA SER A 57 -12.46 -0.96 0.74
C SER A 57 -11.57 -1.90 -0.06
N LEU A 58 -10.28 -1.88 0.26
CA LEU A 58 -9.32 -2.82 -0.31
C LEU A 58 -9.82 -4.27 -0.21
N PRO A 59 -9.63 -5.10 -1.23
CA PRO A 59 -9.96 -6.53 -1.17
C PRO A 59 -9.29 -7.23 0.02
N LEU A 60 -9.97 -8.25 0.56
CA LEU A 60 -9.46 -9.05 1.69
C LEU A 60 -8.04 -9.58 1.44
N THR A 61 -7.77 -10.03 0.22
CA THR A 61 -6.46 -10.56 -0.20
C THR A 61 -5.37 -9.50 -0.15
N VAL A 62 -5.70 -8.28 -0.56
CA VAL A 62 -4.79 -7.12 -0.54
C VAL A 62 -4.50 -6.69 0.90
N ARG A 63 -5.54 -6.50 1.74
CA ARG A 63 -5.35 -6.15 3.16
C ARG A 63 -4.47 -7.17 3.90
N ARG A 64 -4.72 -8.46 3.64
CA ARG A 64 -3.92 -9.55 4.20
C ARG A 64 -2.48 -9.51 3.72
N ARG A 65 -2.24 -9.19 2.45
CA ARG A 65 -0.89 -9.08 1.91
C ARG A 65 -0.16 -7.85 2.47
N ILE A 66 -0.82 -6.70 2.60
CA ILE A 66 -0.25 -5.50 3.24
C ILE A 66 0.20 -5.82 4.67
N ARG A 67 -0.63 -6.54 5.46
CA ARG A 67 -0.25 -7.01 6.78
C ARG A 67 0.98 -7.93 6.75
N ASP A 68 1.01 -8.87 5.81
CA ASP A 68 2.14 -9.80 5.66
C ASP A 68 3.45 -9.07 5.31
N VAL A 69 3.36 -8.03 4.46
CA VAL A 69 4.50 -7.15 4.13
C VAL A 69 4.93 -6.33 5.34
N ALA A 70 3.99 -5.74 6.08
CA ALA A 70 4.30 -4.97 7.28
C ALA A 70 5.03 -5.83 8.33
N ALA A 71 4.61 -7.09 8.54
CA ALA A 71 5.27 -8.04 9.43
C ALA A 71 6.70 -8.38 8.98
N ARG A 72 6.93 -8.48 7.68
CA ARG A 72 8.25 -8.81 7.11
C ARG A 72 9.20 -7.61 7.09
N HIS A 73 8.66 -6.43 6.71
CA HIS A 73 9.43 -5.20 6.60
C HIS A 73 9.82 -4.62 7.96
N LYS A 74 9.01 -4.86 9.02
CA LYS A 74 9.19 -4.36 10.39
C LYS A 74 9.53 -2.85 10.43
N PRO A 75 8.66 -1.99 9.86
CA PRO A 75 8.91 -0.56 9.77
C PRO A 75 8.84 0.10 11.14
N ALA A 76 9.73 1.07 11.43
CA ALA A 76 9.65 1.89 12.62
C ALA A 76 8.61 3.01 12.48
N ASN A 77 8.55 3.64 11.31
CA ASN A 77 7.65 4.75 11.01
C ASN A 77 6.65 4.37 9.92
N VAL A 78 5.36 4.33 10.27
CA VAL A 78 4.28 3.94 9.34
C VAL A 78 3.30 5.07 9.14
N VAL A 79 2.89 5.28 7.88
CA VAL A 79 1.82 6.21 7.52
C VAL A 79 0.81 5.49 6.62
N GLU A 80 -0.47 5.56 6.98
CA GLU A 80 -1.60 5.12 6.18
C GLU A 80 -2.37 6.34 5.69
N VAL A 81 -2.48 6.52 4.38
CA VAL A 81 -3.15 7.63 3.71
C VAL A 81 -4.48 7.14 3.16
N GLY A 82 -5.56 7.78 3.56
CA GLY A 82 -6.91 7.35 3.22
C GLY A 82 -7.43 6.24 4.15
N ALA A 83 -7.17 6.36 5.45
CA ALA A 83 -7.51 5.32 6.42
C ALA A 83 -9.03 5.03 6.56
N GLY A 84 -9.90 5.93 6.05
CA GLY A 84 -11.35 5.77 6.06
C GLY A 84 -11.90 5.55 7.47
N ILE A 85 -12.65 4.46 7.67
CA ILE A 85 -13.13 4.08 9.01
C ILE A 85 -12.24 3.01 9.68
N GLY A 86 -11.03 2.76 9.14
CA GLY A 86 -10.00 1.92 9.75
C GLY A 86 -10.10 0.43 9.43
N HIS A 87 -10.58 0.06 8.23
CA HIS A 87 -10.67 -1.35 7.87
C HIS A 87 -9.30 -2.01 7.74
N LEU A 88 -8.36 -1.39 7.02
CA LEU A 88 -6.99 -1.85 6.97
C LEU A 88 -6.28 -1.61 8.30
N SER A 89 -6.49 -0.44 8.92
CA SER A 89 -5.91 -0.11 10.23
C SER A 89 -6.21 -1.20 11.28
N ALA A 90 -7.42 -1.81 11.26
CA ALA A 90 -7.76 -2.88 12.20
C ALA A 90 -6.93 -4.15 11.96
N TRP A 91 -6.54 -4.47 10.71
CA TRP A 91 -5.64 -5.57 10.39
C TRP A 91 -4.21 -5.30 10.91
N LEU A 92 -3.76 -4.05 10.77
CA LEU A 92 -2.44 -3.64 11.21
C LEU A 92 -2.37 -3.58 12.74
N PHE A 93 -3.37 -3.01 13.40
CA PHE A 93 -3.45 -3.03 14.86
C PHE A 93 -3.48 -4.44 15.45
N ASP A 94 -4.19 -5.38 14.81
CA ASP A 94 -4.21 -6.78 15.24
C ASP A 94 -2.81 -7.42 15.15
N LEU A 95 -2.08 -7.19 14.05
CA LEU A 95 -0.68 -7.61 13.92
C LEU A 95 0.20 -7.02 15.01
N TRP A 96 0.06 -5.71 15.28
CA TRP A 96 0.91 -4.93 16.18
C TRP A 96 0.53 -5.05 17.66
N GLN A 97 -0.44 -5.91 18.01
CA GLN A 97 -0.58 -6.39 19.40
C GLN A 97 0.66 -7.20 19.80
N ASP A 98 1.30 -7.87 18.87
CA ASP A 98 2.62 -8.46 19.06
C ASP A 98 3.69 -7.36 18.95
N GLU A 99 4.45 -7.17 20.04
CA GLU A 99 5.50 -6.15 20.13
C GLU A 99 6.64 -6.38 19.14
N GLU A 100 6.84 -7.62 18.68
CA GLU A 100 7.85 -7.95 17.69
C GLU A 100 7.63 -7.23 16.35
N PHE A 101 6.36 -6.98 15.98
CA PHE A 101 5.99 -6.37 14.71
C PHE A 101 5.58 -4.89 14.83
N ARG A 102 5.45 -4.39 16.08
CA ARG A 102 4.93 -3.05 16.36
C ARG A 102 5.88 -1.95 15.89
N PRO A 103 5.40 -0.95 15.13
CA PRO A 103 6.19 0.22 14.80
C PRO A 103 6.41 1.12 16.01
N ASP A 104 7.43 1.97 15.94
CA ASP A 104 7.64 3.04 16.93
C ASP A 104 6.53 4.10 16.83
N ARG A 105 6.14 4.44 15.59
CA ARG A 105 5.07 5.41 15.31
C ARG A 105 4.22 5.00 14.11
N TYR A 106 2.91 5.21 14.25
CA TYR A 106 1.94 4.99 13.18
C TYR A 106 0.98 6.16 13.08
N ALA A 107 0.84 6.76 11.90
CA ALA A 107 -0.14 7.81 11.62
C ALA A 107 -1.19 7.35 10.62
N MET A 108 -2.44 7.50 10.98
CA MET A 108 -3.61 7.31 10.10
C MET A 108 -4.06 8.68 9.61
N VAL A 109 -3.87 8.98 8.33
CA VAL A 109 -4.28 10.24 7.70
C VAL A 109 -5.62 10.05 7.02
N GLU A 110 -6.59 10.88 7.40
CA GLU A 110 -7.96 10.81 6.90
C GLU A 110 -8.56 12.21 6.77
N ALA A 111 -9.06 12.56 5.59
CA ALA A 111 -9.63 13.89 5.32
C ALA A 111 -10.98 14.11 6.01
N GLY A 112 -11.77 13.05 6.17
CA GLY A 112 -13.10 13.09 6.73
C GLY A 112 -13.15 13.20 8.25
N GLY A 113 -13.52 14.34 8.82
CA GLY A 113 -13.58 14.53 10.26
C GLY A 113 -14.45 13.52 11.01
N LYS A 114 -15.55 13.04 10.40
CA LYS A 114 -16.40 11.97 10.98
C LYS A 114 -15.65 10.64 11.05
N PHE A 115 -14.87 10.29 10.04
CA PHE A 115 -14.05 9.09 9.99
C PHE A 115 -12.90 9.18 10.98
N GLY A 116 -12.27 10.35 11.13
CA GLY A 116 -11.25 10.60 12.15
C GLY A 116 -11.73 10.29 13.58
N ILE A 117 -13.00 10.57 13.91
CA ILE A 117 -13.57 10.19 15.21
C ILE A 117 -13.66 8.66 15.35
N ILE A 118 -14.05 7.95 14.28
CA ILE A 118 -14.12 6.48 14.27
C ILE A 118 -12.73 5.88 14.44
N LEU A 119 -11.74 6.39 13.71
CA LEU A 119 -10.33 5.98 13.81
C LEU A 119 -9.78 6.20 15.23
N THR A 120 -10.09 7.35 15.86
CA THR A 120 -9.68 7.63 17.24
C THR A 120 -10.26 6.60 18.23
N ARG A 121 -11.51 6.18 18.02
CA ARG A 121 -12.14 5.11 18.85
C ARG A 121 -11.49 3.75 18.60
N LEU A 122 -11.18 3.43 17.33
CA LEU A 122 -10.49 2.20 16.95
C LEU A 122 -9.10 2.14 17.61
N MET A 123 -8.30 3.21 17.49
CA MET A 123 -6.99 3.34 18.10
C MET A 123 -7.04 3.11 19.62
N ARG A 124 -8.02 3.73 20.32
CA ARG A 124 -8.22 3.54 21.75
C ARG A 124 -8.62 2.12 22.12
N ARG A 125 -9.43 1.46 21.27
CA ARG A 125 -9.85 0.07 21.48
C ARG A 125 -8.67 -0.91 21.45
N TYR A 126 -7.62 -0.61 20.68
CA TYR A 126 -6.37 -1.36 20.62
C TYR A 126 -5.30 -0.84 21.59
N GLU A 127 -5.65 0.11 22.46
CA GLU A 127 -4.73 0.74 23.44
C GLU A 127 -3.47 1.35 22.79
N ALA A 128 -3.58 1.77 21.50
CA ALA A 128 -2.47 2.19 20.67
C ALA A 128 -2.09 3.67 20.82
N SER A 129 -2.75 4.46 21.67
CA SER A 129 -2.58 5.92 21.79
C SER A 129 -1.17 6.38 22.19
N LYS A 130 -0.27 5.48 22.54
CA LYS A 130 1.12 5.82 22.86
C LYS A 130 2.03 5.87 21.64
N TRP A 131 1.66 5.18 20.57
CA TRP A 131 2.48 4.99 19.36
C TRP A 131 1.70 5.19 18.05
N ALA A 132 0.39 5.40 18.13
CA ALA A 132 -0.45 5.67 16.96
C ALA A 132 -1.18 7.01 17.11
N ASP A 133 -1.34 7.73 16.00
CA ASP A 133 -1.99 9.02 15.89
C ASP A 133 -3.02 9.02 14.75
N VAL A 134 -4.08 9.82 14.90
CA VAL A 134 -5.05 10.11 13.84
C VAL A 134 -4.88 11.55 13.38
N VAL A 135 -4.51 11.73 12.13
CA VAL A 135 -4.32 13.04 11.50
C VAL A 135 -5.52 13.33 10.59
N VAL A 136 -6.39 14.24 11.03
CA VAL A 136 -7.57 14.64 10.27
C VAL A 136 -7.19 15.82 9.38
N ALA A 137 -6.77 15.52 8.15
CA ALA A 137 -6.35 16.51 7.15
C ALA A 137 -6.30 15.88 5.75
N GLU A 138 -6.33 16.71 4.72
CA GLU A 138 -5.99 16.30 3.36
C GLU A 138 -4.51 15.92 3.26
N TRP A 139 -4.21 14.83 2.53
CA TRP A 139 -2.83 14.33 2.45
C TRP A 139 -1.83 15.38 1.96
N LEU A 140 -2.18 16.16 0.94
CA LEU A 140 -1.28 17.18 0.40
C LEU A 140 -0.97 18.29 1.40
N ASP A 141 -1.92 18.65 2.27
CA ASP A 141 -1.70 19.61 3.35
C ASP A 141 -0.75 19.03 4.40
N VAL A 142 -0.87 17.73 4.71
CA VAL A 142 0.09 17.03 5.59
C VAL A 142 1.49 17.06 4.99
N VAL A 143 1.63 16.74 3.70
CA VAL A 143 2.92 16.79 2.99
C VAL A 143 3.52 18.20 2.99
N ALA A 144 2.70 19.23 2.74
CA ALA A 144 3.15 20.63 2.81
C ALA A 144 3.68 20.99 4.20
N ASN A 145 2.99 20.54 5.26
CA ASN A 145 3.41 20.76 6.65
C ASN A 145 4.72 20.01 6.98
N VAL A 146 4.91 18.78 6.50
CA VAL A 146 6.18 18.05 6.65
C VAL A 146 7.33 18.77 5.94
N ASN A 147 7.10 19.25 4.72
CA ASN A 147 8.10 19.99 3.97
C ASN A 147 8.46 21.31 4.66
N ALA A 148 7.48 22.02 5.23
CA ALA A 148 7.72 23.23 6.02
C ALA A 148 8.53 22.91 7.29
N TRP A 149 8.20 21.82 7.99
CA TRP A 149 8.94 21.33 9.15
C TRP A 149 10.41 20.99 8.77
N ASN A 150 10.63 20.25 7.68
CA ASN A 150 11.96 19.92 7.18
C ASN A 150 12.79 21.18 6.85
N ALA A 151 12.17 22.18 6.22
CA ALA A 151 12.83 23.46 5.90
C ALA A 151 13.19 24.22 7.19
N ALA A 152 12.30 24.27 8.17
CA ALA A 152 12.57 24.86 9.48
C ALA A 152 13.69 24.12 10.23
N PHE A 153 13.68 22.79 10.21
CA PHE A 153 14.74 21.99 10.82
C PHE A 153 16.11 22.23 10.18
N ALA A 154 16.16 22.40 8.87
CA ALA A 154 17.39 22.71 8.15
C ALA A 154 17.95 24.12 8.43
N THR A 155 17.07 25.10 8.73
CA THR A 155 17.45 26.50 8.92
C THR A 155 17.58 26.91 10.39
N THR A 156 16.76 26.35 11.26
CA THR A 156 16.70 26.65 12.72
C THR A 156 16.52 25.37 13.55
N PRO A 157 17.52 24.48 13.57
CA PRO A 157 17.37 23.13 14.17
C PRO A 157 16.99 23.17 15.65
N ASP A 158 17.51 24.13 16.41
CA ASP A 158 17.24 24.25 17.86
C ASP A 158 15.76 24.57 18.16
N ILE A 159 15.10 25.34 17.27
CA ILE A 159 13.69 25.67 17.42
C ILE A 159 12.82 24.53 16.90
N ALA A 160 13.14 23.99 15.73
CA ALA A 160 12.41 22.91 15.11
C ALA A 160 12.50 21.59 15.91
N ALA A 161 13.58 21.36 16.65
CA ALA A 161 13.73 20.20 17.53
C ALA A 161 12.76 20.22 18.73
N LEU A 162 12.11 21.36 19.03
CA LEU A 162 11.08 21.47 20.06
C LEU A 162 9.72 20.97 19.59
N GLU A 163 9.52 20.83 18.28
CA GLU A 163 8.27 20.37 17.68
C GLU A 163 8.50 19.04 16.98
N ALA A 164 7.66 18.04 17.30
CA ALA A 164 7.67 16.78 16.55
C ALA A 164 7.16 16.99 15.11
N PRO A 165 7.67 16.22 14.13
CA PRO A 165 7.12 16.28 12.77
C PRO A 165 5.62 15.92 12.78
N PRO A 166 4.81 16.51 11.87
CA PRO A 166 3.36 16.30 11.81
C PRO A 166 2.93 14.84 11.70
N ILE A 167 3.77 14.01 11.08
CA ILE A 167 3.62 12.57 10.95
C ILE A 167 4.97 11.89 11.24
N PRO A 168 5.02 10.54 11.42
CA PRO A 168 6.27 9.80 11.43
C PRO A 168 7.11 10.11 10.20
N HIS A 169 8.35 10.56 10.37
CA HIS A 169 9.23 10.96 9.27
C HIS A 169 10.71 10.76 9.65
N PRO A 170 11.57 10.22 8.74
CA PRO A 170 11.23 9.69 7.42
C PRO A 170 10.32 8.45 7.52
N ILE A 171 9.56 8.16 6.45
CA ILE A 171 8.55 7.09 6.44
C ILE A 171 9.20 5.77 5.98
N ASP A 172 9.08 4.71 6.78
CA ASP A 172 9.59 3.38 6.40
C ASP A 172 8.54 2.57 5.65
N LEU A 173 7.25 2.74 6.01
CA LEU A 173 6.15 2.14 5.28
C LEU A 173 5.04 3.17 5.08
N CYS A 174 4.77 3.51 3.83
CA CYS A 174 3.63 4.32 3.43
C CYS A 174 2.60 3.44 2.73
N ILE A 175 1.35 3.47 3.19
CA ILE A 175 0.25 2.78 2.53
C ILE A 175 -0.70 3.84 2.00
N VAL A 176 -0.95 3.83 0.67
CA VAL A 176 -1.84 4.79 0.01
C VAL A 176 -3.08 4.06 -0.46
N ASP A 177 -4.20 4.28 0.25
CA ASP A 177 -5.52 3.73 -0.03
C ASP A 177 -6.52 4.86 -0.24
N VAL A 178 -6.39 5.54 -1.36
CA VAL A 178 -7.27 6.63 -1.78
C VAL A 178 -7.97 6.26 -3.09
N GLY A 179 -9.14 6.84 -3.32
CA GLY A 179 -9.85 6.59 -4.58
C GLY A 179 -9.00 6.92 -5.81
N TRP A 180 -9.26 6.22 -6.92
CA TRP A 180 -8.51 6.29 -8.18
C TRP A 180 -8.26 7.71 -8.70
N LYS A 181 -9.15 8.67 -8.44
CA LYS A 181 -9.00 10.09 -8.84
C LYS A 181 -7.80 10.80 -8.24
N ARG A 182 -7.36 10.37 -7.07
CA ARG A 182 -6.30 11.04 -6.31
C ARG A 182 -5.05 10.18 -6.10
N GLN A 183 -5.10 8.94 -6.55
CA GLN A 183 -4.05 7.97 -6.26
C GLN A 183 -2.68 8.39 -6.76
N VAL A 184 -2.56 8.79 -8.03
CA VAL A 184 -1.29 9.21 -8.63
C VAL A 184 -0.70 10.40 -7.88
N GLU A 185 -1.52 11.41 -7.60
CA GLU A 185 -1.12 12.60 -6.84
C GLU A 185 -0.61 12.24 -5.43
N CYS A 186 -1.35 11.39 -4.71
CA CYS A 186 -1.00 10.98 -3.36
C CYS A 186 0.26 10.12 -3.31
N VAL A 187 0.44 9.20 -4.26
CA VAL A 187 1.65 8.38 -4.39
C VAL A 187 2.86 9.26 -4.69
N MET A 188 2.77 10.18 -5.66
CA MET A 188 3.86 11.11 -5.98
C MET A 188 4.26 11.97 -4.79
N ALA A 189 3.29 12.45 -4.02
CA ALA A 189 3.55 13.28 -2.84
C ALA A 189 4.19 12.48 -1.68
N ALA A 190 3.94 11.17 -1.59
CA ALA A 190 4.49 10.30 -0.55
C ALA A 190 5.96 9.91 -0.80
N ILE A 191 6.35 9.68 -2.05
CA ILE A 191 7.68 9.16 -2.42
C ILE A 191 8.85 9.98 -1.84
N PRO A 192 8.86 11.33 -1.87
CA PRO A 192 9.95 12.11 -1.31
C PRO A 192 10.07 12.02 0.21
N LEU A 193 9.04 11.54 0.91
CA LEU A 193 9.00 11.43 2.36
C LEU A 193 9.47 10.05 2.87
N LEU A 194 9.72 9.10 1.96
CA LEU A 194 10.20 7.76 2.31
C LEU A 194 11.64 7.82 2.82
N SER A 195 11.96 6.95 3.77
CA SER A 195 13.33 6.65 4.15
C SER A 195 14.09 5.96 3.00
N ASN A 196 15.40 5.82 3.11
CA ASN A 196 16.22 5.20 2.06
C ASN A 196 15.76 3.77 1.71
N ASN A 197 15.30 3.01 2.71
CA ASN A 197 14.74 1.67 2.53
C ASN A 197 13.20 1.67 2.63
N GLY A 198 12.59 2.85 2.58
CA GLY A 198 11.15 3.01 2.72
C GLY A 198 10.40 2.34 1.58
N LEU A 199 9.28 1.73 1.93
CA LEU A 199 8.40 1.03 1.01
C LEU A 199 7.07 1.77 0.94
N LEU A 200 6.59 2.04 -0.27
CA LEU A 200 5.21 2.48 -0.50
C LEU A 200 4.40 1.30 -1.02
N LEU A 201 3.21 1.10 -0.45
CA LEU A 201 2.22 0.12 -0.89
C LEU A 201 0.95 0.83 -1.35
N THR A 202 0.41 0.38 -2.47
CA THR A 202 -0.91 0.83 -2.96
C THR A 202 -1.58 -0.29 -3.76
N ASN A 203 -2.87 -0.18 -4.02
CA ASN A 203 -3.56 -1.08 -4.94
C ASN A 203 -3.48 -0.50 -6.35
N GLU A 204 -3.23 -1.35 -7.36
CA GLU A 204 -3.30 -0.92 -8.76
C GLU A 204 -4.74 -0.47 -9.08
N PRO A 205 -4.93 0.66 -9.79
CA PRO A 205 -6.25 1.03 -10.28
C PRO A 205 -6.84 -0.03 -11.20
N ASP A 206 -8.15 -0.24 -11.14
CA ASP A 206 -8.83 -1.15 -12.05
C ASP A 206 -8.64 -0.72 -13.50
N VAL A 207 -8.38 -1.70 -14.38
CA VAL A 207 -8.26 -1.45 -15.82
C VAL A 207 -9.64 -1.04 -16.34
N PRO A 208 -9.79 0.17 -16.91
CA PRO A 208 -11.06 0.59 -17.48
C PRO A 208 -11.48 -0.36 -18.60
N THR A 209 -12.75 -0.71 -18.68
CA THR A 209 -13.26 -1.62 -19.69
C THR A 209 -13.21 -1.02 -21.10
N GLY A 210 -13.15 0.32 -21.21
CA GLY A 210 -12.94 1.04 -22.46
C GLY A 210 -14.14 1.04 -23.41
N ASP A 211 -15.27 0.44 -23.03
CA ASP A 211 -16.48 0.40 -23.87
C ASP A 211 -17.29 1.69 -23.77
N LEU A 212 -16.64 2.80 -24.17
CA LEU A 212 -17.25 4.15 -24.16
C LEU A 212 -18.41 4.27 -25.14
N ALA A 213 -18.45 3.41 -26.17
CA ALA A 213 -19.45 3.51 -27.24
C ALA A 213 -20.86 3.14 -26.80
N SER A 214 -21.00 2.44 -25.67
CA SER A 214 -22.30 2.02 -25.10
C SER A 214 -22.80 2.91 -23.98
N LEU A 215 -22.00 3.91 -23.53
CA LEU A 215 -22.29 4.77 -22.38
C LEU A 215 -22.76 6.16 -22.85
N GLU A 216 -23.68 6.77 -22.11
CA GLU A 216 -24.20 8.11 -22.38
C GLU A 216 -24.14 9.00 -21.10
N GLY A 217 -24.00 10.32 -21.29
CA GLY A 217 -24.09 11.31 -20.23
C GLY A 217 -23.03 11.17 -19.14
N ASP A 218 -23.45 11.17 -17.88
CA ASP A 218 -22.57 11.16 -16.72
C ASP A 218 -21.74 9.86 -16.59
N GLU A 219 -22.27 8.72 -17.08
CA GLU A 219 -21.57 7.44 -17.07
C GLU A 219 -20.39 7.46 -18.03
N ALA A 220 -20.57 7.98 -19.25
CA ALA A 220 -19.51 8.15 -20.23
C ALA A 220 -18.40 9.07 -19.68
N SER A 221 -18.78 10.21 -19.09
CA SER A 221 -17.83 11.15 -18.48
C SER A 221 -17.06 10.54 -17.32
N SER A 222 -17.69 9.68 -16.53
CA SER A 222 -17.04 8.96 -15.42
C SER A 222 -16.03 7.95 -15.96
N GLU A 223 -16.37 7.21 -17.00
CA GLU A 223 -15.48 6.19 -17.58
C GLU A 223 -14.28 6.83 -18.32
N GLU A 224 -14.51 7.94 -19.03
CA GLU A 224 -13.42 8.74 -19.61
C GLU A 224 -12.42 9.21 -18.54
N ALA A 225 -12.93 9.68 -17.39
CA ALA A 225 -12.09 10.10 -16.28
C ALA A 225 -11.29 8.95 -15.66
N LYS A 226 -11.86 7.73 -15.59
CA LYS A 226 -11.13 6.53 -15.16
C LYS A 226 -10.02 6.15 -16.13
N VAL A 227 -10.31 6.21 -17.43
CA VAL A 227 -9.29 5.95 -18.50
C VAL A 227 -8.15 6.97 -18.38
N ALA A 228 -8.45 8.25 -18.17
CA ALA A 228 -7.44 9.28 -17.99
C ALA A 228 -6.58 9.01 -16.75
N ALA A 229 -7.19 8.72 -15.60
CA ALA A 229 -6.47 8.41 -14.36
C ALA A 229 -5.63 7.13 -14.48
N PHE A 230 -6.12 6.10 -15.18
CA PHE A 230 -5.34 4.89 -15.45
C PHE A 230 -4.12 5.18 -16.34
N ASN A 231 -4.25 6.03 -17.35
CA ASN A 231 -3.13 6.46 -18.18
C ASN A 231 -2.09 7.27 -17.40
N GLU A 232 -2.54 8.12 -16.46
CA GLU A 232 -1.64 8.81 -15.52
C GLU A 232 -0.90 7.81 -14.63
N TRP A 233 -1.57 6.78 -14.13
CA TRP A 233 -0.96 5.70 -13.36
C TRP A 233 0.13 4.97 -14.16
N ILE A 234 -0.15 4.57 -15.40
CA ILE A 234 0.83 3.93 -16.28
C ILE A 234 2.05 4.85 -16.53
N THR A 235 1.80 6.15 -16.68
CA THR A 235 2.86 7.15 -16.87
C THR A 235 3.73 7.27 -15.61
N LEU A 236 3.11 7.30 -14.43
CA LEU A 236 3.80 7.31 -13.15
C LEU A 236 4.69 6.07 -12.98
N VAL A 237 4.15 4.86 -13.23
CA VAL A 237 4.90 3.61 -13.13
C VAL A 237 6.12 3.61 -14.05
N LYS A 238 5.95 4.06 -15.30
CA LYS A 238 7.07 4.17 -16.25
C LYS A 238 8.16 5.12 -15.75
N MET A 239 7.78 6.27 -15.23
CA MET A 239 8.72 7.26 -14.67
C MET A 239 9.46 6.71 -13.43
N LEU A 240 8.74 6.00 -12.56
CA LEU A 240 9.32 5.46 -11.34
C LEU A 240 10.31 4.32 -11.61
N ASN A 241 10.11 3.53 -12.66
CA ASN A 241 11.00 2.43 -13.00
C ASN A 241 12.46 2.87 -13.27
N ASP A 242 12.73 4.13 -13.53
CA ASP A 242 14.10 4.64 -13.69
C ASP A 242 14.84 4.72 -12.35
N THR A 243 14.13 5.06 -11.27
CA THR A 243 14.72 5.37 -9.94
C THR A 243 14.27 4.45 -8.82
N HIS A 244 13.20 3.68 -9.04
CA HIS A 244 12.58 2.80 -8.05
C HIS A 244 12.38 1.38 -8.61
N ASN A 245 12.40 0.41 -7.73
CA ASN A 245 11.87 -0.92 -7.99
C ASN A 245 10.36 -0.86 -7.81
N VAL A 246 9.60 -1.26 -8.83
CA VAL A 246 8.14 -1.31 -8.79
C VAL A 246 7.70 -2.74 -8.98
N GLY A 247 7.20 -3.37 -7.93
CA GLY A 247 6.75 -4.76 -7.92
C GLY A 247 5.23 -4.85 -7.92
N PHE A 248 4.68 -5.78 -8.69
CA PHE A 248 3.25 -6.04 -8.81
C PHE A 248 2.93 -7.45 -8.32
N VAL A 249 1.96 -7.57 -7.42
CA VAL A 249 1.48 -8.85 -6.91
C VAL A 249 0.00 -8.99 -7.23
N PRO A 250 -0.33 -9.64 -8.34
CA PRO A 250 -1.73 -9.88 -8.70
C PRO A 250 -2.36 -10.87 -7.72
N MET A 251 -3.58 -10.57 -7.29
CA MET A 251 -4.36 -11.37 -6.35
C MET A 251 -5.84 -11.37 -6.74
N PHE A 252 -6.62 -12.24 -6.11
CA PHE A 252 -8.06 -12.19 -6.30
C PHE A 252 -8.63 -10.86 -5.80
N GLY A 253 -9.23 -10.10 -6.70
CA GLY A 253 -9.89 -8.83 -6.43
C GLY A 253 -9.01 -7.58 -6.50
N GLY A 254 -7.71 -7.69 -6.85
CA GLY A 254 -6.83 -6.53 -7.03
C GLY A 254 -5.36 -6.90 -7.15
N THR A 255 -4.54 -5.92 -7.48
CA THR A 255 -3.07 -6.06 -7.57
C THR A 255 -2.42 -5.15 -6.53
N LEU A 256 -1.67 -5.71 -5.59
CA LEU A 256 -0.83 -4.92 -4.70
C LEU A 256 0.41 -4.44 -5.46
N VAL A 257 0.70 -3.15 -5.34
CA VAL A 257 1.91 -2.55 -5.91
C VAL A 257 2.82 -2.09 -4.78
N GLY A 258 4.08 -2.51 -4.85
CA GLY A 258 5.14 -2.05 -3.96
C GLY A 258 6.13 -1.17 -4.73
N ILE A 259 6.51 -0.04 -4.13
CA ILE A 259 7.46 0.93 -4.70
C ILE A 259 8.55 1.19 -3.68
N GLN A 260 9.80 0.94 -4.05
CA GLN A 260 10.96 1.17 -3.20
C GLN A 260 12.10 1.77 -4.01
N ARG A 261 12.82 2.72 -3.43
CA ARG A 261 13.97 3.35 -4.09
C ARG A 261 15.03 2.30 -4.45
N LYS A 262 15.62 2.42 -5.64
CA LYS A 262 16.80 1.62 -5.99
C LYS A 262 17.97 2.06 -5.13
N GLY A 263 18.71 1.09 -4.60
CA GLY A 263 19.90 1.31 -3.80
C GLY A 263 21.10 1.82 -4.63
#